data_9267205813fc8a3045532bbdbc7e4640
#
_entry.id   9267205813fc8a3045532bbdbc7e4640
#
_cell.length_a   1.000
_cell.length_b   1.000
_cell.length_c   1.000
_cell.angle_alpha   90.00
_cell.angle_beta   90.00
_cell.angle_gamma   90.00
#
_symmetry.space_group_name_H-M   'P 1'
#
loop_
_entity.id
_entity.type
_entity.pdbx_description
1 polymer ?
#
loop_
_entity_poly.entity_id
_entity_poly.type
_entity_poly.pdbx_seq_one_letter_code
_entity_poly.pdbx_strand_id
1 'polypeptide(L)'
;MDQDGEMVNAILIPTLTKVRRTAGRELLNPYETQQIQIYTTSASSKSSYNYEKVIDTLIRGIITPNDAMVIGLDYTVPVAEGIYPASFVQSARADKTMGEEDFAREYLSLYTQENADSWFDFSKINRHRKLVKAEWEYTESPSEKRVFYTISCDVGRFNDNTAVHIYKNYQGDGKIRTKLVNTLILGRTAKEKPFDKQAMELKRLIQLFKAEDVIIDTNGLGVGLADQMIKEQVDEQGNVYPAYGFHNDKEYQKVQPMNAAPILYSFKANANLNSEIFSNCYTRIDSGLVDFLITEQKAKVKLLGTKEGSKMTLEQRTAALMPFEMTSKLMEEMGNQRLRRTSGTKISLEPINARFPDDRFSSLCLGLYRIKQLEEQMTKRRRRGKVERMLTFYTGR
;
A
#
# COMPACT_ATOMS: atom_id res chain seq x y z
N MET A 1 -25.36 1.83 -6.65
CA MET A 1 -24.83 0.46 -6.64
C MET A 1 -23.73 0.23 -5.58
N ASP A 2 -22.99 1.23 -5.20
CA ASP A 2 -21.88 1.05 -4.24
C ASP A 2 -22.26 0.87 -2.76
N GLN A 3 -23.50 1.14 -2.39
CA GLN A 3 -23.94 1.05 -0.99
C GLN A 3 -24.69 -0.25 -0.63
N ASP A 4 -25.02 -1.09 -1.60
CA ASP A 4 -25.96 -2.21 -1.38
C ASP A 4 -25.53 -3.54 -2.01
N GLY A 5 -24.26 -3.90 -1.94
CA GLY A 5 -23.80 -5.22 -2.38
C GLY A 5 -24.55 -6.38 -1.70
N GLU A 6 -24.92 -6.23 -0.44
CA GLU A 6 -25.75 -7.19 0.29
C GLU A 6 -27.16 -7.27 -0.33
N MET A 7 -27.79 -6.14 -0.67
CA MET A 7 -29.11 -6.10 -1.29
C MET A 7 -29.09 -6.76 -2.67
N VAL A 8 -28.06 -6.50 -3.48
CA VAL A 8 -27.92 -7.14 -4.80
C VAL A 8 -27.77 -8.66 -4.65
N ASN A 9 -26.88 -9.12 -3.79
CA ASN A 9 -26.57 -10.53 -3.62
C ASN A 9 -27.67 -11.31 -2.88
N ALA A 10 -28.26 -10.72 -1.83
CA ALA A 10 -29.23 -11.39 -0.98
C ALA A 10 -30.67 -11.28 -1.48
N ILE A 11 -31.01 -10.23 -2.21
CA ILE A 11 -32.40 -9.97 -2.64
C ILE A 11 -32.54 -10.08 -4.15
N LEU A 12 -31.76 -9.34 -4.93
CA LEU A 12 -31.93 -9.27 -6.39
C LEU A 12 -31.54 -10.56 -7.11
N ILE A 13 -30.35 -11.11 -6.80
CA ILE A 13 -29.86 -12.33 -7.45
C ILE A 13 -30.80 -13.54 -7.21
N PRO A 14 -31.27 -13.81 -5.98
CA PRO A 14 -32.22 -14.91 -5.77
C PRO A 14 -33.54 -14.76 -6.52
N THR A 15 -34.00 -13.54 -6.83
CA THR A 15 -35.23 -13.36 -7.63
C THR A 15 -35.08 -13.83 -9.07
N LEU A 16 -33.84 -13.92 -9.58
CA LEU A 16 -33.53 -14.40 -10.93
C LEU A 16 -33.58 -15.92 -11.07
N THR A 17 -33.79 -16.64 -9.97
CA THR A 17 -33.95 -18.12 -10.01
C THR A 17 -35.29 -18.60 -10.58
N LYS A 18 -36.24 -17.70 -10.77
CA LYS A 18 -37.54 -18.05 -11.35
C LYS A 18 -37.43 -18.22 -12.86
N VAL A 19 -37.66 -19.44 -13.30
CA VAL A 19 -37.69 -19.77 -14.74
C VAL A 19 -38.88 -19.06 -15.40
N ARG A 20 -38.65 -18.38 -16.51
CA ARG A 20 -39.73 -17.81 -17.33
C ARG A 20 -40.55 -18.95 -17.96
N ARG A 21 -41.82 -18.95 -17.67
CA ARG A 21 -42.80 -19.81 -18.38
C ARG A 21 -43.49 -18.96 -19.44
N THR A 22 -43.60 -19.46 -20.63
CA THR A 22 -44.46 -18.85 -21.65
C THR A 22 -45.92 -18.92 -21.20
N ALA A 23 -46.63 -17.78 -21.28
CA ALA A 23 -48.05 -17.71 -20.88
C ALA A 23 -48.85 -18.82 -21.56
N GLY A 24 -49.53 -19.67 -20.75
CA GLY A 24 -50.37 -20.76 -21.24
C GLY A 24 -49.66 -22.08 -21.56
N ARG A 25 -48.36 -22.23 -21.28
CA ARG A 25 -47.64 -23.53 -21.45
C ARG A 25 -46.85 -23.86 -20.19
N GLU A 26 -46.99 -25.08 -19.71
CA GLU A 26 -46.21 -25.61 -18.58
C GLU A 26 -44.76 -25.90 -18.94
N LEU A 27 -44.39 -25.80 -20.22
CA LEU A 27 -43.04 -26.10 -20.73
C LEU A 27 -42.12 -24.86 -20.66
N LEU A 28 -40.91 -25.08 -20.16
CA LEU A 28 -39.80 -24.15 -20.23
C LEU A 28 -39.53 -23.75 -21.69
N ASN A 29 -39.30 -22.44 -21.95
CA ASN A 29 -38.83 -22.02 -23.26
C ASN A 29 -37.41 -22.58 -23.50
N PRO A 30 -37.23 -23.51 -24.46
CA PRO A 30 -35.89 -24.10 -24.70
C PRO A 30 -34.87 -23.11 -25.23
N TYR A 31 -35.28 -21.92 -25.66
CA TYR A 31 -34.43 -20.82 -26.13
C TYR A 31 -34.07 -19.82 -25.02
N GLU A 32 -34.69 -19.90 -23.85
CA GLU A 32 -34.40 -19.04 -22.69
C GLU A 32 -34.04 -19.92 -21.49
N THR A 33 -32.91 -20.60 -21.58
CA THR A 33 -32.46 -21.52 -20.53
C THR A 33 -31.82 -20.82 -19.34
N GLN A 34 -31.44 -19.54 -19.50
CA GLN A 34 -30.76 -18.77 -18.47
C GLN A 34 -31.33 -17.36 -18.37
N GLN A 35 -31.27 -16.79 -17.16
CA GLN A 35 -31.63 -15.40 -16.93
C GLN A 35 -30.39 -14.52 -17.10
N ILE A 36 -30.53 -13.41 -17.84
CA ILE A 36 -29.45 -12.48 -18.10
C ILE A 36 -29.44 -11.41 -17.02
N GLN A 37 -28.27 -11.14 -16.47
CA GLN A 37 -28.02 -10.02 -15.59
C GLN A 37 -27.22 -8.95 -16.35
N ILE A 38 -27.75 -7.73 -16.39
CA ILE A 38 -27.07 -6.59 -17.01
C ILE A 38 -26.82 -5.54 -15.93
N TYR A 39 -25.57 -5.21 -15.70
CA TYR A 39 -25.15 -4.15 -14.78
C TYR A 39 -24.62 -2.98 -15.61
N THR A 40 -25.22 -1.81 -15.45
CA THR A 40 -24.75 -0.56 -16.04
C THR A 40 -24.26 0.37 -14.93
N THR A 41 -23.06 0.85 -15.02
CA THR A 41 -22.45 1.69 -13.98
C THR A 41 -21.32 2.53 -14.57
N SER A 42 -21.05 3.69 -13.98
CA SER A 42 -19.79 4.41 -14.18
C SER A 42 -18.67 3.73 -13.38
N ALA A 43 -17.44 3.92 -13.78
CA ALA A 43 -16.29 3.52 -12.97
C ALA A 43 -16.33 4.25 -11.61
N SER A 44 -15.83 3.59 -10.58
CA SER A 44 -15.80 4.09 -9.20
C SER A 44 -14.43 3.86 -8.58
N SER A 45 -14.34 3.74 -7.26
CA SER A 45 -13.09 3.36 -6.62
C SER A 45 -12.85 1.85 -6.72
N LYS A 46 -11.59 1.42 -6.67
CA LYS A 46 -11.21 0.01 -6.66
C LYS A 46 -11.62 -0.73 -5.38
N SER A 47 -11.99 -0.01 -4.32
CA SER A 47 -12.56 -0.57 -3.10
C SER A 47 -14.10 -0.74 -3.16
N SER A 48 -14.73 -0.35 -4.26
CA SER A 48 -16.19 -0.40 -4.41
C SER A 48 -16.69 -1.79 -4.81
N TYR A 49 -17.93 -2.10 -4.40
CA TYR A 49 -18.61 -3.33 -4.79
C TYR A 49 -18.73 -3.47 -6.32
N ASN A 50 -18.92 -2.38 -7.02
CA ASN A 50 -19.02 -2.37 -8.47
C ASN A 50 -17.69 -2.85 -9.13
N TYR A 51 -16.52 -2.48 -8.58
CA TYR A 51 -15.25 -2.99 -9.06
C TYR A 51 -15.07 -4.49 -8.80
N GLU A 52 -15.40 -4.96 -7.59
CA GLU A 52 -15.40 -6.40 -7.28
C GLU A 52 -16.27 -7.17 -8.28
N LYS A 53 -17.47 -6.64 -8.58
CA LYS A 53 -18.39 -7.27 -9.53
C LYS A 53 -17.85 -7.31 -10.96
N VAL A 54 -17.14 -6.28 -11.38
CA VAL A 54 -16.45 -6.26 -12.69
C VAL A 54 -15.36 -7.34 -12.74
N ILE A 55 -14.53 -7.44 -11.70
CA ILE A 55 -13.47 -8.46 -11.63
C ILE A 55 -14.06 -9.87 -11.62
N ASP A 56 -15.07 -10.13 -10.79
CA ASP A 56 -15.76 -11.42 -10.76
C ASP A 56 -16.36 -11.80 -12.12
N THR A 57 -16.95 -10.82 -12.80
CA THR A 57 -17.57 -11.03 -14.12
C THR A 57 -16.51 -11.32 -15.18
N LEU A 58 -15.35 -10.62 -15.14
CA LEU A 58 -14.19 -10.88 -16.01
C LEU A 58 -13.63 -12.29 -15.78
N ILE A 59 -13.43 -12.68 -14.53
CA ILE A 59 -12.92 -14.01 -14.16
C ILE A 59 -13.87 -15.08 -14.70
N ARG A 60 -15.19 -14.91 -14.51
CA ARG A 60 -16.18 -15.83 -15.01
C ARG A 60 -16.13 -15.94 -16.53
N GLY A 61 -16.04 -14.83 -17.26
CA GLY A 61 -15.93 -14.83 -18.73
C GLY A 61 -14.66 -15.49 -19.25
N ILE A 62 -13.57 -15.46 -18.47
CA ILE A 62 -12.30 -16.15 -18.81
C ILE A 62 -12.43 -17.66 -18.57
N ILE A 63 -13.04 -18.08 -17.44
CA ILE A 63 -13.18 -19.49 -17.07
C ILE A 63 -14.22 -20.17 -17.94
N THR A 64 -15.34 -19.52 -18.19
CA THR A 64 -16.45 -20.05 -19.01
C THR A 64 -16.75 -19.05 -20.13
N PRO A 65 -16.11 -19.18 -21.29
CA PRO A 65 -16.35 -18.30 -22.43
C PRO A 65 -17.85 -18.26 -22.81
N ASN A 66 -18.36 -17.07 -23.10
CA ASN A 66 -19.79 -16.76 -23.41
C ASN A 66 -20.75 -16.78 -22.22
N ASP A 67 -20.32 -17.04 -20.98
CA ASP A 67 -21.17 -17.00 -19.81
C ASP A 67 -21.27 -15.57 -19.23
N ALA A 68 -20.21 -14.79 -19.35
CA ALA A 68 -20.16 -13.43 -18.85
C ALA A 68 -19.24 -12.54 -19.70
N MET A 69 -19.57 -11.25 -19.77
CA MET A 69 -18.81 -10.27 -20.52
C MET A 69 -18.80 -8.94 -19.79
N VAL A 70 -17.64 -8.25 -19.83
CA VAL A 70 -17.50 -6.86 -19.37
C VAL A 70 -17.19 -5.98 -20.57
N ILE A 71 -17.94 -4.90 -20.72
CA ILE A 71 -17.70 -3.86 -21.74
C ILE A 71 -17.36 -2.57 -21.00
N GLY A 72 -16.16 -2.05 -21.22
CA GLY A 72 -15.73 -0.73 -20.75
C GLY A 72 -15.45 0.17 -21.95
N LEU A 73 -16.11 1.31 -22.02
CA LEU A 73 -15.98 2.30 -23.09
C LEU A 73 -15.61 3.64 -22.49
N ASP A 74 -14.67 4.34 -23.09
CA ASP A 74 -14.33 5.70 -22.74
C ASP A 74 -15.05 6.72 -23.67
N TYR A 75 -14.88 8.00 -23.37
CA TYR A 75 -15.53 9.08 -24.14
C TYR A 75 -15.16 9.11 -25.62
N THR A 76 -14.07 8.48 -26.02
CA THR A 76 -13.63 8.51 -27.44
C THR A 76 -14.62 7.78 -28.35
N VAL A 77 -15.29 6.75 -27.85
CA VAL A 77 -16.31 6.02 -28.61
C VAL A 77 -17.54 6.87 -28.90
N PRO A 78 -18.24 7.44 -27.90
CA PRO A 78 -19.40 8.28 -28.17
C PRO A 78 -19.05 9.57 -28.94
N VAL A 79 -17.81 10.06 -28.85
CA VAL A 79 -17.35 11.17 -29.69
C VAL A 79 -17.17 10.72 -31.14
N ALA A 80 -16.55 9.56 -31.37
CA ALA A 80 -16.39 9.00 -32.72
C ALA A 80 -17.72 8.71 -33.42
N GLU A 81 -18.70 8.23 -32.64
CA GLU A 81 -20.06 7.94 -33.12
C GLU A 81 -20.97 9.20 -33.22
N GLY A 82 -20.43 10.38 -32.91
CA GLY A 82 -21.18 11.62 -33.00
C GLY A 82 -22.27 11.82 -31.94
N ILE A 83 -22.26 10.99 -30.87
CA ILE A 83 -23.21 11.07 -29.73
C ILE A 83 -22.83 12.26 -28.85
N TYR A 84 -21.53 12.49 -28.62
CA TYR A 84 -21.04 13.66 -27.89
C TYR A 84 -20.19 14.55 -28.77
N PRO A 85 -20.41 15.88 -28.76
CA PRO A 85 -19.48 16.81 -29.39
C PRO A 85 -18.14 16.81 -28.60
N ALA A 86 -17.02 16.79 -29.31
CA ALA A 86 -15.68 16.84 -28.70
C ALA A 86 -15.49 18.08 -27.78
N SER A 87 -16.14 19.19 -28.08
CA SER A 87 -16.14 20.40 -27.25
C SER A 87 -16.73 20.18 -25.85
N PHE A 88 -17.69 19.26 -25.70
CA PHE A 88 -18.28 18.93 -24.41
C PHE A 88 -17.22 18.32 -23.45
N VAL A 89 -16.44 17.38 -23.94
CA VAL A 89 -15.37 16.74 -23.15
C VAL A 89 -14.23 17.73 -22.85
N GLN A 90 -13.89 18.60 -23.80
CA GLN A 90 -12.89 19.66 -23.59
C GLN A 90 -13.35 20.66 -22.51
N SER A 91 -14.63 21.02 -22.50
CA SER A 91 -15.20 21.90 -21.47
C SER A 91 -15.19 21.24 -20.10
N ALA A 92 -15.55 19.94 -20.00
CA ALA A 92 -15.49 19.19 -18.75
C ALA A 92 -14.04 19.09 -18.23
N ARG A 93 -13.05 18.90 -19.11
CA ARG A 93 -11.64 18.86 -18.73
C ARG A 93 -11.06 20.21 -18.29
N ALA A 94 -11.64 21.31 -18.79
CA ALA A 94 -11.26 22.68 -18.43
C ALA A 94 -11.96 23.18 -17.15
N ASP A 95 -12.97 22.45 -16.66
CA ASP A 95 -13.68 22.80 -15.44
C ASP A 95 -12.77 22.59 -14.23
N LYS A 96 -12.54 23.66 -13.48
CA LYS A 96 -11.68 23.64 -12.28
C LYS A 96 -12.27 22.83 -11.12
N THR A 97 -13.58 22.55 -11.16
CA THR A 97 -14.26 21.74 -10.15
C THR A 97 -14.13 20.26 -10.41
N MET A 98 -13.78 19.86 -11.65
CA MET A 98 -13.54 18.47 -12.04
C MET A 98 -12.09 18.07 -11.74
N GLY A 99 -11.90 17.17 -10.78
CA GLY A 99 -10.59 16.59 -10.47
C GLY A 99 -10.12 15.61 -11.57
N GLU A 100 -8.82 15.33 -11.61
CA GLU A 100 -8.27 14.33 -12.56
C GLU A 100 -8.88 12.95 -12.32
N GLU A 101 -9.12 12.57 -11.07
CA GLU A 101 -9.75 11.29 -10.70
C GLU A 101 -11.22 11.23 -11.13
N ASP A 102 -11.97 12.33 -10.96
CA ASP A 102 -13.36 12.42 -11.41
C ASP A 102 -13.44 12.32 -12.93
N PHE A 103 -12.57 13.02 -13.64
CA PHE A 103 -12.48 12.91 -15.10
C PHE A 103 -12.13 11.47 -15.54
N ALA A 104 -11.21 10.81 -14.83
CA ALA A 104 -10.83 9.43 -15.10
C ALA A 104 -12.02 8.46 -14.94
N ARG A 105 -12.81 8.63 -13.88
CA ARG A 105 -14.01 7.80 -13.64
C ARG A 105 -15.11 8.03 -14.66
N GLU A 106 -15.47 9.31 -14.88
CA GLU A 106 -16.67 9.66 -15.64
C GLU A 106 -16.44 9.61 -17.15
N TYR A 107 -15.24 9.93 -17.63
CA TYR A 107 -14.96 10.05 -19.06
C TYR A 107 -14.01 8.96 -19.60
N LEU A 108 -13.08 8.47 -18.78
CA LEU A 108 -12.13 7.44 -19.22
C LEU A 108 -12.53 6.02 -18.81
N SER A 109 -13.62 5.84 -18.07
CA SER A 109 -14.06 4.55 -17.52
C SER A 109 -12.97 3.83 -16.70
N LEU A 110 -12.14 4.61 -16.01
CA LEU A 110 -11.03 4.10 -15.21
C LEU A 110 -11.42 4.06 -13.74
N TYR A 111 -11.27 2.89 -13.13
CA TYR A 111 -11.40 2.76 -11.68
C TYR A 111 -10.21 3.44 -10.98
N THR A 112 -10.52 4.27 -10.01
CA THR A 112 -9.55 5.08 -9.28
C THR A 112 -9.25 4.51 -7.90
N GLN A 113 -8.20 5.02 -7.26
CA GLN A 113 -7.82 4.60 -5.91
C GLN A 113 -8.58 5.39 -4.84
N GLU A 114 -9.09 6.56 -5.20
CA GLU A 114 -9.81 7.44 -4.29
C GLU A 114 -11.26 6.98 -4.10
N ASN A 115 -11.70 7.01 -2.84
CA ASN A 115 -13.09 6.89 -2.45
C ASN A 115 -13.51 8.23 -1.84
N ALA A 116 -14.73 8.69 -2.13
CA ALA A 116 -15.26 9.96 -1.59
C ALA A 116 -15.24 10.03 -0.06
N ASP A 117 -15.36 8.88 0.61
CA ASP A 117 -15.32 8.77 2.08
C ASP A 117 -13.88 8.53 2.61
N SER A 118 -12.86 8.50 1.74
CA SER A 118 -11.49 8.26 2.16
C SER A 118 -10.99 9.35 3.10
N TRP A 119 -10.27 8.91 4.13
CA TRP A 119 -9.62 9.84 5.06
C TRP A 119 -8.47 10.62 4.42
N PHE A 120 -7.88 10.07 3.36
CA PHE A 120 -6.73 10.67 2.68
C PHE A 120 -7.14 11.52 1.47
N ASP A 121 -6.50 12.68 1.32
CA ASP A 121 -6.61 13.53 0.14
C ASP A 121 -5.63 13.02 -0.95
N PHE A 122 -6.16 12.29 -1.92
CA PHE A 122 -5.36 11.73 -3.01
C PHE A 122 -4.82 12.78 -3.98
N SER A 123 -5.41 13.97 -4.03
CA SER A 123 -4.86 15.08 -4.82
C SER A 123 -3.48 15.50 -4.31
N LYS A 124 -3.28 15.46 -2.99
CA LYS A 124 -1.98 15.72 -2.35
C LYS A 124 -1.03 14.54 -2.51
N ILE A 125 -1.49 13.30 -2.26
CA ILE A 125 -0.68 12.10 -2.41
C ILE A 125 -0.12 11.98 -3.82
N ASN A 126 -0.96 12.19 -4.84
CA ASN A 126 -0.56 12.06 -6.24
C ASN A 126 0.54 13.05 -6.64
N ARG A 127 0.59 14.25 -6.04
CA ARG A 127 1.73 15.19 -6.22
C ARG A 127 3.04 14.66 -5.68
N HIS A 128 3.00 13.75 -4.71
CA HIS A 128 4.15 13.12 -4.10
C HIS A 128 4.49 11.74 -4.68
N ARG A 129 3.72 11.25 -5.65
CA ARG A 129 4.06 10.06 -6.45
C ARG A 129 5.01 10.43 -7.60
N LYS A 130 6.27 10.72 -7.25
CA LYS A 130 7.27 11.26 -8.19
C LYS A 130 8.54 10.43 -8.33
N LEU A 131 8.72 9.38 -7.49
CA LEU A 131 9.88 8.52 -7.58
C LEU A 131 9.79 7.61 -8.81
N VAL A 132 10.70 7.80 -9.74
CA VAL A 132 10.69 7.07 -11.03
C VAL A 132 11.47 5.77 -11.01
N LYS A 133 12.26 5.52 -9.95
CA LYS A 133 13.10 4.34 -9.80
C LYS A 133 12.89 3.75 -8.40
N ALA A 134 12.60 2.46 -8.35
CA ALA A 134 12.66 1.69 -7.11
C ALA A 134 14.11 1.35 -6.78
N GLU A 135 14.42 1.20 -5.51
CA GLU A 135 15.73 0.77 -5.05
C GLU A 135 15.64 -0.67 -4.53
N TRP A 136 16.67 -1.46 -4.80
CA TRP A 136 16.76 -2.87 -4.40
C TRP A 136 17.90 -3.12 -3.40
N GLU A 137 18.74 -2.12 -3.23
CA GLU A 137 19.86 -2.12 -2.31
C GLU A 137 20.21 -0.68 -1.91
N TYR A 138 21.11 -0.52 -0.97
CA TYR A 138 21.62 0.77 -0.55
C TYR A 138 22.15 1.57 -1.74
N THR A 139 21.66 2.79 -1.90
CA THR A 139 22.10 3.71 -2.96
C THR A 139 22.54 5.03 -2.34
N GLU A 140 23.76 5.44 -2.63
CA GLU A 140 24.28 6.74 -2.18
C GLU A 140 23.50 7.90 -2.82
N SER A 141 23.36 8.98 -2.08
CA SER A 141 22.75 10.23 -2.56
C SER A 141 23.64 11.41 -2.13
N PRO A 142 24.68 11.74 -2.88
CA PRO A 142 25.63 12.80 -2.51
C PRO A 142 25.01 14.18 -2.30
N SER A 143 23.89 14.44 -2.94
CA SER A 143 23.12 15.69 -2.81
C SER A 143 22.30 15.80 -1.52
N GLU A 144 22.10 14.70 -0.79
CA GLU A 144 21.24 14.62 0.39
C GLU A 144 22.09 14.49 1.66
N LYS A 145 21.72 15.25 2.69
CA LYS A 145 22.46 15.21 3.96
C LYS A 145 21.96 14.05 4.80
N ARG A 146 22.92 13.26 5.33
CA ARG A 146 22.65 12.16 6.27
C ARG A 146 21.58 11.20 5.77
N VAL A 147 21.88 10.50 4.70
CA VAL A 147 21.04 9.43 4.17
C VAL A 147 21.15 8.20 5.05
N PHE A 148 20.00 7.62 5.41
CA PHE A 148 19.92 6.35 6.13
C PHE A 148 18.65 5.62 5.74
N TYR A 149 18.68 4.28 5.86
CA TYR A 149 17.51 3.45 5.54
C TYR A 149 16.86 2.93 6.80
N THR A 150 15.53 2.88 6.77
CA THR A 150 14.71 2.23 7.78
C THR A 150 13.74 1.26 7.12
N ILE A 151 13.34 0.23 7.85
CA ILE A 151 12.41 -0.79 7.38
C ILE A 151 11.23 -0.87 8.35
N SER A 152 10.01 -0.98 7.84
CA SER A 152 8.85 -1.39 8.64
C SER A 152 8.35 -2.75 8.19
N CYS A 153 7.85 -3.53 9.14
CA CYS A 153 7.30 -4.86 8.92
C CYS A 153 6.02 -5.04 9.72
N ASP A 154 4.91 -5.18 9.02
CA ASP A 154 3.65 -5.65 9.55
C ASP A 154 3.53 -7.16 9.27
N VAL A 155 3.33 -7.96 10.32
CA VAL A 155 3.55 -9.41 10.27
C VAL A 155 2.25 -10.15 10.08
N GLY A 156 2.10 -10.78 8.92
CA GLY A 156 1.01 -11.68 8.59
C GLY A 156 1.41 -13.16 8.55
N ARG A 157 0.42 -14.04 8.60
CA ARG A 157 0.58 -15.49 8.41
C ARG A 157 -0.72 -16.09 7.86
N PHE A 158 -0.60 -17.22 7.15
CA PHE A 158 -1.72 -17.94 6.53
C PHE A 158 -2.47 -17.10 5.48
N ASN A 159 -3.48 -16.34 5.87
CA ASN A 159 -4.32 -15.55 4.98
C ASN A 159 -3.85 -14.10 4.85
N ASP A 160 -3.15 -13.58 5.88
CA ASP A 160 -2.63 -12.22 5.90
C ASP A 160 -1.21 -12.18 5.34
N ASN A 161 -0.85 -11.07 4.72
CA ASN A 161 0.47 -10.88 4.13
C ASN A 161 1.41 -10.21 5.13
N THR A 162 2.69 -10.62 5.12
CA THR A 162 3.73 -9.83 5.79
C THR A 162 4.16 -8.71 4.87
N ALA A 163 3.76 -7.48 5.19
CA ALA A 163 4.08 -6.30 4.40
C ALA A 163 5.33 -5.59 4.92
N VAL A 164 6.28 -5.36 4.03
CA VAL A 164 7.55 -4.70 4.35
C VAL A 164 7.72 -3.47 3.48
N HIS A 165 8.02 -2.35 4.12
CA HIS A 165 8.37 -1.09 3.44
C HIS A 165 9.83 -0.71 3.70
N ILE A 166 10.50 -0.26 2.64
CA ILE A 166 11.86 0.26 2.68
C ILE A 166 11.83 1.77 2.48
N TYR A 167 12.35 2.48 3.45
CA TYR A 167 12.40 3.94 3.44
C TYR A 167 13.83 4.42 3.34
N LYS A 168 14.08 5.29 2.38
CA LYS A 168 15.28 6.10 2.30
C LYS A 168 15.01 7.46 2.93
N ASN A 169 15.65 7.74 4.02
CA ASN A 169 15.46 8.94 4.80
C ASN A 169 16.65 9.88 4.65
N TYR A 170 16.39 11.18 4.63
CA TYR A 170 17.43 12.20 4.60
C TYR A 170 16.99 13.44 5.36
N GLN A 171 17.96 14.21 5.81
CA GLN A 171 17.69 15.40 6.57
C GLN A 171 17.46 16.61 5.66
N GLY A 172 16.28 17.26 5.79
CA GLY A 172 15.95 18.51 5.10
C GLY A 172 15.20 19.46 6.03
N ASP A 173 15.60 20.72 6.08
CA ASP A 173 14.91 21.81 6.80
C ASP A 173 14.53 21.49 8.27
N GLY A 174 15.41 20.78 8.98
CA GLY A 174 15.19 20.39 10.38
C GLY A 174 14.27 19.20 10.59
N LYS A 175 13.68 18.65 9.52
CA LYS A 175 12.82 17.46 9.51
C LYS A 175 13.48 16.32 8.74
N ILE A 176 12.99 15.10 8.95
CA ILE A 176 13.35 13.96 8.12
C ILE A 176 12.37 13.92 6.94
N ARG A 177 12.92 13.97 5.72
CA ARG A 177 12.19 13.65 4.50
C ARG A 177 12.39 12.19 4.16
N THR A 178 11.36 11.56 3.64
CA THR A 178 11.29 10.12 3.45
C THR A 178 10.90 9.80 2.01
N LYS A 179 11.62 8.86 1.40
CA LYS A 179 11.26 8.25 0.11
C LYS A 179 10.86 6.80 0.39
N LEU A 180 9.63 6.40 0.09
CA LEU A 180 9.24 4.99 0.06
C LEU A 180 9.79 4.38 -1.23
N VAL A 181 10.96 3.76 -1.16
CA VAL A 181 11.73 3.31 -2.33
C VAL A 181 11.40 1.88 -2.76
N ASN A 182 10.84 1.07 -1.85
CA ASN A 182 10.36 -0.27 -2.16
C ASN A 182 9.27 -0.71 -1.20
N THR A 183 8.38 -1.57 -1.70
CA THR A 183 7.33 -2.25 -0.93
C THR A 183 7.33 -3.72 -1.34
N LEU A 184 7.42 -4.60 -0.37
CA LEU A 184 7.56 -6.04 -0.57
C LEU A 184 6.52 -6.80 0.26
N ILE A 185 6.15 -7.97 -0.21
CA ILE A 185 5.36 -8.94 0.55
C ILE A 185 6.22 -10.17 0.77
N LEU A 186 6.43 -10.53 2.03
CA LEU A 186 7.12 -11.75 2.41
C LEU A 186 6.13 -12.90 2.56
N GLY A 187 6.61 -14.14 2.44
CA GLY A 187 5.79 -15.32 2.66
C GLY A 187 4.68 -15.52 1.61
N ARG A 188 4.92 -15.16 0.34
CA ARG A 188 3.94 -15.32 -0.75
C ARG A 188 3.58 -16.77 -1.04
N THR A 189 4.54 -17.65 -0.93
CA THR A 189 4.34 -19.09 -1.20
C THR A 189 4.29 -19.88 0.10
N ALA A 190 3.66 -21.06 0.08
CA ALA A 190 3.58 -21.93 1.26
C ALA A 190 4.96 -22.26 1.86
N LYS A 191 6.02 -22.29 1.03
CA LYS A 191 7.41 -22.54 1.47
C LYS A 191 8.04 -21.34 2.18
N GLU A 192 7.60 -20.12 1.87
CA GLU A 192 8.13 -18.87 2.43
C GLU A 192 7.35 -18.38 3.66
N LYS A 193 6.15 -18.89 3.90
CA LYS A 193 5.27 -18.50 5.01
C LYS A 193 5.84 -18.77 6.43
N PRO A 194 6.65 -19.80 6.69
CA PRO A 194 7.25 -19.99 8.00
C PRO A 194 8.07 -18.79 8.45
N PHE A 195 8.00 -18.43 9.72
CA PHE A 195 8.65 -17.23 10.26
C PHE A 195 10.17 -17.25 10.16
N ASP A 196 10.80 -18.42 10.19
CA ASP A 196 12.24 -18.55 9.96
C ASP A 196 12.63 -18.10 8.55
N LYS A 197 11.84 -18.44 7.53
CA LYS A 197 12.07 -18.02 6.14
C LYS A 197 11.80 -16.52 5.96
N GLN A 198 10.74 -16.01 6.56
CA GLN A 198 10.43 -14.58 6.54
C GLN A 198 11.50 -13.75 7.25
N ALA A 199 11.99 -14.22 8.40
CA ALA A 199 13.06 -13.57 9.14
C ALA A 199 14.37 -13.56 8.34
N MET A 200 14.71 -14.64 7.66
CA MET A 200 15.88 -14.72 6.79
C MET A 200 15.81 -13.70 5.66
N GLU A 201 14.66 -13.59 5.00
CA GLU A 201 14.47 -12.59 3.95
C GLU A 201 14.51 -11.16 4.50
N LEU A 202 13.91 -10.89 5.67
CA LEU A 202 14.00 -9.58 6.30
C LEU A 202 15.45 -9.23 6.68
N LYS A 203 16.23 -10.18 7.18
CA LYS A 203 17.66 -10.00 7.45
C LYS A 203 18.46 -9.72 6.17
N ARG A 204 18.14 -10.41 5.09
CA ARG A 204 18.73 -10.14 3.78
C ARG A 204 18.46 -8.69 3.34
N LEU A 205 17.23 -8.20 3.50
CA LEU A 205 16.88 -6.81 3.20
C LEU A 205 17.65 -5.83 4.10
N ILE A 206 17.79 -6.12 5.40
CA ILE A 206 18.59 -5.30 6.33
C ILE A 206 20.03 -5.14 5.83
N GLN A 207 20.65 -6.22 5.38
CA GLN A 207 22.01 -6.21 4.85
C GLN A 207 22.11 -5.45 3.52
N LEU A 208 21.21 -5.73 2.57
CA LEU A 208 21.21 -5.09 1.24
C LEU A 208 21.03 -3.57 1.34
N PHE A 209 20.13 -3.11 2.18
CA PHE A 209 19.87 -1.68 2.35
C PHE A 209 20.72 -1.02 3.42
N LYS A 210 21.55 -1.79 4.15
CA LYS A 210 22.31 -1.30 5.31
C LYS A 210 21.40 -0.56 6.29
N ALA A 211 20.22 -1.15 6.58
CA ALA A 211 19.20 -0.49 7.37
C ALA A 211 19.68 -0.22 8.80
N GLU A 212 19.52 1.03 9.26
CA GLU A 212 19.94 1.47 10.58
C GLU A 212 18.88 1.24 11.66
N ASP A 213 17.62 1.06 11.26
CA ASP A 213 16.49 0.86 12.19
C ASP A 213 15.39 0.06 11.50
N VAL A 214 14.78 -0.87 12.23
CA VAL A 214 13.72 -1.76 11.74
C VAL A 214 12.61 -1.83 12.76
N ILE A 215 11.41 -1.38 12.42
CA ILE A 215 10.23 -1.52 13.26
C ILE A 215 9.43 -2.75 12.85
N ILE A 216 9.09 -3.58 13.81
CA ILE A 216 8.29 -4.82 13.63
C ILE A 216 7.08 -4.73 14.54
N ASP A 217 5.89 -4.99 13.99
CA ASP A 217 4.72 -5.25 14.84
C ASP A 217 4.92 -6.59 15.54
N THR A 218 5.07 -6.55 16.86
CA THR A 218 5.29 -7.71 17.72
C THR A 218 4.03 -8.13 18.48
N ASN A 219 2.85 -7.64 18.07
CA ASN A 219 1.60 -8.16 18.60
C ASN A 219 1.28 -9.54 17.99
N GLY A 220 0.70 -10.43 18.79
CA GLY A 220 0.18 -11.70 18.31
C GLY A 220 1.19 -12.51 17.49
N LEU A 221 0.96 -12.60 16.18
CA LEU A 221 1.79 -13.37 15.26
C LEU A 221 3.22 -12.81 15.11
N GLY A 222 3.40 -11.52 15.31
CA GLY A 222 4.70 -10.87 15.19
C GLY A 222 5.74 -11.32 16.18
N VAL A 223 5.34 -11.89 17.32
CA VAL A 223 6.26 -12.54 18.26
C VAL A 223 7.04 -13.65 17.57
N GLY A 224 6.39 -14.47 16.74
CA GLY A 224 7.05 -15.57 16.04
C GLY A 224 8.15 -15.11 15.08
N LEU A 225 7.96 -14.00 14.36
CA LEU A 225 8.98 -13.39 13.54
C LEU A 225 10.11 -12.79 14.40
N ALA A 226 9.76 -12.06 15.46
CA ALA A 226 10.69 -11.43 16.36
C ALA A 226 11.64 -12.46 17.02
N ASP A 227 11.13 -13.61 17.42
CA ASP A 227 11.92 -14.72 17.97
C ASP A 227 12.94 -15.30 16.99
N GLN A 228 12.67 -15.21 15.68
CA GLN A 228 13.62 -15.63 14.66
C GLN A 228 14.65 -14.52 14.33
N MET A 229 14.27 -13.26 14.50
CA MET A 229 15.18 -12.13 14.24
C MET A 229 16.36 -12.09 15.21
N ILE A 230 16.16 -12.51 16.46
CA ILE A 230 17.23 -12.53 17.50
C ILE A 230 18.15 -13.75 17.42
N LYS A 231 17.95 -14.67 16.47
CA LYS A 231 18.80 -15.85 16.26
C LYS A 231 19.65 -15.67 15.01
N GLU A 232 20.84 -16.24 15.01
CA GLU A 232 21.61 -16.42 13.78
C GLU A 232 20.94 -17.47 12.90
N GLN A 233 20.94 -17.28 11.59
CA GLN A 233 20.36 -18.21 10.62
C GLN A 233 21.33 -18.42 9.46
N VAL A 234 21.28 -19.61 8.86
CA VAL A 234 22.06 -19.96 7.68
C VAL A 234 21.09 -20.46 6.60
N ASP A 235 21.23 -19.95 5.38
CA ASP A 235 20.42 -20.42 4.26
C ASP A 235 20.98 -21.72 3.63
N GLU A 236 20.26 -22.25 2.66
CA GLU A 236 20.64 -23.49 1.94
C GLU A 236 21.92 -23.33 1.12
N GLN A 237 22.34 -22.10 0.82
CA GLN A 237 23.57 -21.74 0.11
C GLN A 237 24.76 -21.53 1.06
N GLY A 238 24.54 -21.59 2.38
CA GLY A 238 25.55 -21.35 3.41
C GLY A 238 25.78 -19.88 3.76
N ASN A 239 24.92 -18.94 3.30
CA ASN A 239 24.99 -17.55 3.71
C ASN A 239 24.52 -17.40 5.16
N VAL A 240 25.30 -16.67 5.95
CA VAL A 240 25.03 -16.44 7.37
C VAL A 240 24.30 -15.11 7.54
N TYR A 241 23.17 -15.16 8.23
CA TYR A 241 22.36 -13.99 8.60
C TYR A 241 22.48 -13.80 10.12
N PRO A 242 23.08 -12.68 10.58
CA PRO A 242 23.35 -12.48 12.00
C PRO A 242 22.06 -12.30 12.81
N ALA A 243 22.19 -12.47 14.12
CA ALA A 243 21.16 -12.05 15.08
C ALA A 243 21.11 -10.53 15.14
N TYR A 244 19.89 -9.98 15.20
CA TYR A 244 19.64 -8.56 15.46
C TYR A 244 18.91 -8.40 16.79
N GLY A 245 19.20 -7.32 17.53
CA GLY A 245 18.65 -7.08 18.85
C GLY A 245 17.59 -5.99 18.89
N PHE A 246 16.61 -6.16 19.78
CA PHE A 246 15.65 -5.12 20.12
C PHE A 246 16.23 -4.15 21.14
N HIS A 247 16.12 -2.85 20.86
CA HIS A 247 16.66 -1.82 21.75
C HIS A 247 15.62 -1.19 22.69
N ASN A 248 14.33 -1.45 22.47
CA ASN A 248 13.21 -0.87 23.23
C ASN A 248 12.40 -1.89 24.03
N ASP A 249 12.63 -3.18 23.88
CA ASP A 249 11.88 -4.25 24.53
C ASP A 249 12.74 -4.99 25.54
N LYS A 250 12.43 -4.82 26.83
CA LYS A 250 13.20 -5.40 27.93
C LYS A 250 13.16 -6.93 27.98
N GLU A 251 12.07 -7.55 27.48
CA GLU A 251 11.98 -9.01 27.48
C GLU A 251 12.90 -9.60 26.41
N TYR A 252 12.92 -9.02 25.22
CA TYR A 252 13.86 -9.43 24.18
C TYR A 252 15.31 -9.14 24.57
N GLN A 253 15.58 -8.03 25.27
CA GLN A 253 16.95 -7.69 25.74
C GLN A 253 17.54 -8.71 26.72
N LYS A 254 16.70 -9.50 27.42
CA LYS A 254 17.14 -10.56 28.31
C LYS A 254 17.58 -11.83 27.59
N VAL A 255 17.00 -12.10 26.40
CA VAL A 255 17.16 -13.38 25.70
C VAL A 255 17.95 -13.26 24.39
N GLN A 256 18.12 -12.06 23.86
CA GLN A 256 18.90 -11.81 22.64
C GLN A 256 20.41 -11.95 22.91
N PRO A 257 21.23 -12.33 21.92
CA PRO A 257 22.68 -12.37 22.05
C PRO A 257 23.26 -10.99 22.40
N MET A 258 24.26 -10.94 23.28
CA MET A 258 24.88 -9.70 23.73
C MET A 258 25.57 -8.90 22.58
N ASN A 259 26.02 -9.61 21.55
CA ASN A 259 26.65 -9.03 20.36
C ASN A 259 25.67 -8.71 19.23
N ALA A 260 24.37 -8.96 19.42
CA ALA A 260 23.36 -8.64 18.41
C ALA A 260 23.26 -7.12 18.20
N ALA A 261 23.35 -6.67 16.93
CA ALA A 261 23.22 -5.26 16.60
C ALA A 261 21.83 -4.74 16.99
N PRO A 262 21.71 -3.71 17.85
CA PRO A 262 20.44 -3.26 18.43
C PRO A 262 19.70 -2.33 17.48
N ILE A 263 19.26 -2.83 16.32
CA ILE A 263 18.56 -2.08 15.28
C ILE A 263 17.06 -2.36 15.23
N LEU A 264 16.55 -3.34 16.00
CA LEU A 264 15.14 -3.69 15.98
C LEU A 264 14.36 -2.86 17.01
N TYR A 265 13.19 -2.40 16.58
CA TYR A 265 12.19 -1.74 17.41
C TYR A 265 10.94 -2.60 17.48
N SER A 266 10.61 -3.10 18.67
CA SER A 266 9.38 -3.82 18.95
C SER A 266 8.23 -2.84 19.09
N PHE A 267 7.21 -2.98 18.26
CA PHE A 267 5.99 -2.20 18.36
C PHE A 267 4.88 -3.08 18.98
N LYS A 268 4.21 -2.54 19.99
CA LYS A 268 3.07 -3.19 20.65
C LYS A 268 1.90 -2.22 20.66
N ALA A 269 0.91 -2.49 19.81
CA ALA A 269 -0.25 -1.64 19.62
C ALA A 269 -1.09 -1.51 20.89
N ASN A 270 -1.59 -0.31 21.14
CA ASN A 270 -2.71 -0.05 22.04
C ASN A 270 -3.55 1.10 21.49
N ALA A 271 -4.79 1.28 21.99
CA ALA A 271 -5.74 2.23 21.42
C ALA A 271 -5.24 3.68 21.36
N ASN A 272 -4.42 4.13 22.33
CA ASN A 272 -3.86 5.48 22.33
C ASN A 272 -2.78 5.61 21.25
N LEU A 273 -1.92 4.61 21.16
CA LEU A 273 -0.81 4.56 20.25
C LEU A 273 -1.28 4.44 18.79
N ASN A 274 -2.35 3.69 18.54
CA ASN A 274 -2.98 3.60 17.21
C ASN A 274 -3.46 4.96 16.72
N SER A 275 -4.12 5.74 17.57
CA SER A 275 -4.54 7.11 17.23
C SER A 275 -3.34 8.01 16.88
N GLU A 276 -2.24 7.89 17.62
CA GLU A 276 -1.01 8.65 17.36
C GLU A 276 -0.37 8.25 16.03
N ILE A 277 -0.32 6.94 15.73
CA ILE A 277 0.25 6.38 14.49
C ILE A 277 -0.52 6.90 13.28
N PHE A 278 -1.84 6.79 13.28
CA PHE A 278 -2.68 7.25 12.18
C PHE A 278 -2.52 8.76 11.98
N SER A 279 -2.64 9.56 13.06
CA SER A 279 -2.46 11.02 12.99
C SER A 279 -1.09 11.41 12.44
N ASN A 280 -0.03 10.70 12.85
CA ASN A 280 1.30 10.95 12.35
C ASN A 280 1.45 10.58 10.87
N CYS A 281 0.91 9.44 10.46
CA CYS A 281 0.89 9.01 9.06
C CYS A 281 0.24 10.08 8.19
N TYR A 282 -0.97 10.50 8.54
CA TYR A 282 -1.68 11.56 7.84
C TYR A 282 -0.85 12.86 7.78
N THR A 283 -0.38 13.34 8.92
CA THR A 283 0.35 14.61 9.00
C THR A 283 1.62 14.62 8.17
N ARG A 284 2.40 13.52 8.15
CA ARG A 284 3.62 13.44 7.36
C ARG A 284 3.34 13.42 5.86
N ILE A 285 2.29 12.74 5.44
CA ILE A 285 1.87 12.69 4.03
C ILE A 285 1.30 14.05 3.61
N ASP A 286 0.38 14.60 4.39
CA ASP A 286 -0.25 15.90 4.11
C ASP A 286 0.77 17.05 4.04
N SER A 287 1.81 17.00 4.88
CA SER A 287 2.91 17.97 4.87
C SER A 287 3.94 17.74 3.75
N GLY A 288 3.75 16.77 2.87
CA GLY A 288 4.65 16.47 1.77
C GLY A 288 6.04 15.99 2.22
N LEU A 289 6.14 15.32 3.36
CA LEU A 289 7.40 14.78 3.88
C LEU A 289 7.67 13.36 3.35
N VAL A 290 6.73 12.76 2.62
CA VAL A 290 6.85 11.40 2.08
C VAL A 290 6.67 11.43 0.57
N ASP A 291 7.64 10.90 -0.14
CA ASP A 291 7.58 10.71 -1.60
C ASP A 291 7.38 9.21 -1.91
N PHE A 292 6.52 8.92 -2.88
CA PHE A 292 6.15 7.58 -3.31
C PHE A 292 6.61 7.30 -4.75
N LEU A 293 6.66 6.03 -5.11
CA LEU A 293 6.86 5.60 -6.48
C LEU A 293 5.69 6.07 -7.37
N ILE A 294 5.99 6.40 -8.63
CA ILE A 294 4.99 6.75 -9.64
C ILE A 294 4.03 5.57 -9.86
N THR A 295 2.93 5.81 -10.57
CA THR A 295 1.98 4.74 -10.90
C THR A 295 2.65 3.66 -11.75
N GLU A 296 2.18 2.42 -11.62
CA GLU A 296 2.68 1.28 -12.39
C GLU A 296 2.61 1.55 -13.90
N GLN A 297 1.52 2.15 -14.39
CA GLN A 297 1.36 2.51 -15.80
C GLN A 297 2.44 3.50 -16.27
N LYS A 298 2.69 4.56 -15.49
CA LYS A 298 3.77 5.51 -15.80
C LYS A 298 5.14 4.85 -15.75
N ALA A 299 5.37 3.93 -14.80
CA ALA A 299 6.61 3.16 -14.70
C ALA A 299 6.78 2.23 -15.90
N LYS A 300 5.73 1.52 -16.30
CA LYS A 300 5.72 0.63 -17.48
C LYS A 300 6.06 1.38 -18.76
N VAL A 301 5.43 2.53 -19.00
CA VAL A 301 5.73 3.38 -20.17
C VAL A 301 7.20 3.82 -20.14
N LYS A 302 7.71 4.28 -18.99
CA LYS A 302 9.11 4.69 -18.86
C LYS A 302 10.08 3.51 -19.07
N LEU A 303 9.79 2.35 -18.48
CA LEU A 303 10.63 1.16 -18.61
C LEU A 303 10.72 0.71 -20.07
N LEU A 304 9.57 0.57 -20.74
CA LEU A 304 9.50 0.14 -22.13
C LEU A 304 10.10 1.16 -23.11
N GLY A 305 10.12 2.44 -22.76
CA GLY A 305 10.78 3.50 -23.53
C GLY A 305 12.31 3.47 -23.49
N THR A 306 12.91 2.61 -22.62
CA THR A 306 14.37 2.46 -22.54
C THR A 306 14.85 1.31 -23.43
N LYS A 307 16.09 1.42 -23.95
CA LYS A 307 16.73 0.34 -24.73
C LYS A 307 16.90 -0.94 -23.90
N GLU A 308 17.11 -0.82 -22.60
CA GLU A 308 17.27 -1.94 -21.68
C GLU A 308 15.92 -2.59 -21.39
N GLY A 309 14.91 -1.81 -21.04
CA GLY A 309 13.57 -2.30 -20.74
C GLY A 309 12.88 -3.01 -21.91
N SER A 310 13.15 -2.56 -23.16
CA SER A 310 12.61 -3.22 -24.35
C SER A 310 13.19 -4.64 -24.57
N LYS A 311 14.42 -4.91 -24.09
CA LYS A 311 15.10 -6.20 -24.19
C LYS A 311 14.82 -7.15 -23.02
N MET A 312 14.22 -6.67 -21.93
CA MET A 312 13.90 -7.49 -20.75
C MET A 312 12.91 -8.60 -21.10
N THR A 313 13.09 -9.76 -20.50
CA THR A 313 12.10 -10.84 -20.52
C THR A 313 10.84 -10.41 -19.75
N LEU A 314 9.75 -11.15 -19.93
CA LEU A 314 8.51 -10.89 -19.19
C LEU A 314 8.74 -10.94 -17.66
N GLU A 315 9.49 -11.94 -17.18
CA GLU A 315 9.84 -12.10 -15.76
C GLU A 315 10.65 -10.91 -15.24
N GLN A 316 11.66 -10.47 -15.97
CA GLN A 316 12.47 -9.31 -15.60
C GLN A 316 11.63 -8.03 -15.55
N ARG A 317 10.70 -7.83 -16.49
CA ARG A 317 9.77 -6.69 -16.49
C ARG A 317 8.82 -6.74 -15.30
N THR A 318 8.26 -7.91 -15.03
CA THR A 318 7.38 -8.12 -13.88
C THR A 318 8.12 -7.82 -12.57
N ALA A 319 9.33 -8.32 -12.40
CA ALA A 319 10.14 -8.05 -11.24
C ALA A 319 10.46 -6.54 -11.10
N ALA A 320 10.84 -5.87 -12.19
CA ALA A 320 11.15 -4.43 -12.19
C ALA A 320 9.93 -3.56 -11.88
N LEU A 321 8.72 -3.97 -12.26
CA LEU A 321 7.48 -3.23 -12.04
C LEU A 321 6.83 -3.54 -10.69
N MET A 322 7.18 -4.65 -10.05
CA MET A 322 6.62 -5.09 -8.77
C MET A 322 6.55 -3.99 -7.68
N PRO A 323 7.59 -3.19 -7.40
CA PRO A 323 7.52 -2.15 -6.37
C PRO A 323 6.49 -1.06 -6.69
N PHE A 324 6.29 -0.76 -7.96
CA PHE A 324 5.30 0.23 -8.42
C PHE A 324 3.87 -0.30 -8.27
N GLU A 325 3.66 -1.58 -8.59
CA GLU A 325 2.40 -2.29 -8.35
C GLU A 325 2.08 -2.34 -6.85
N MET A 326 3.04 -2.74 -6.01
CA MET A 326 2.85 -2.81 -4.57
C MET A 326 2.56 -1.43 -3.97
N THR A 327 3.20 -0.36 -4.48
CA THR A 327 2.89 1.01 -4.08
C THR A 327 1.49 1.42 -4.53
N SER A 328 1.03 0.99 -5.70
CA SER A 328 -0.34 1.26 -6.16
C SER A 328 -1.38 0.53 -5.29
N LYS A 329 -1.10 -0.72 -4.90
CA LYS A 329 -1.95 -1.45 -3.93
C LYS A 329 -1.97 -0.79 -2.54
N LEU A 330 -0.85 -0.24 -2.08
CA LEU A 330 -0.82 0.58 -0.86
C LEU A 330 -1.76 1.79 -0.98
N MET A 331 -1.78 2.47 -2.14
CA MET A 331 -2.72 3.59 -2.35
C MET A 331 -4.18 3.13 -2.30
N GLU A 332 -4.48 1.96 -2.84
CA GLU A 332 -5.82 1.35 -2.76
C GLU A 332 -6.23 1.06 -1.31
N GLU A 333 -5.32 0.49 -0.51
CA GLU A 333 -5.55 0.26 0.93
C GLU A 333 -5.76 1.57 1.71
N MET A 334 -4.97 2.62 1.40
CA MET A 334 -5.17 3.95 1.97
C MET A 334 -6.52 4.55 1.58
N GLY A 335 -6.93 4.38 0.31
CA GLY A 335 -8.23 4.82 -0.21
C GLY A 335 -9.42 4.13 0.44
N ASN A 336 -9.20 2.92 0.97
CA ASN A 336 -10.19 2.14 1.68
C ASN A 336 -10.36 2.55 3.17
N GLN A 337 -9.57 3.47 3.69
CA GLN A 337 -9.65 3.91 5.09
C GLN A 337 -10.52 5.14 5.25
N ARG A 338 -11.52 5.08 6.11
CA ARG A 338 -12.32 6.24 6.52
C ARG A 338 -12.23 6.50 8.01
N LEU A 339 -12.49 7.75 8.39
CA LEU A 339 -12.50 8.15 9.78
C LEU A 339 -13.74 7.56 10.47
N ARG A 340 -13.52 6.71 11.46
CA ARG A 340 -14.58 6.28 12.36
C ARG A 340 -14.90 7.40 13.33
N ARG A 341 -16.18 7.80 13.41
CA ARG A 341 -16.65 8.77 14.39
C ARG A 341 -16.62 8.14 15.77
N THR A 342 -15.69 8.60 16.61
CA THR A 342 -15.62 8.23 18.02
C THR A 342 -15.96 9.43 18.88
N SER A 343 -16.59 9.21 20.05
CA SER A 343 -16.75 10.25 21.06
C SER A 343 -15.38 10.52 21.68
N GLY A 344 -14.78 11.68 21.37
CA GLY A 344 -13.49 12.12 21.93
C GLY A 344 -12.48 12.57 20.89
N THR A 345 -11.27 12.89 21.33
CA THR A 345 -10.17 13.43 20.51
C THR A 345 -9.34 12.33 19.81
N LYS A 346 -9.66 11.06 20.04
CA LYS A 346 -8.90 9.92 19.46
C LYS A 346 -9.37 9.63 18.05
N ILE A 347 -8.40 9.50 17.15
CA ILE A 347 -8.62 9.07 15.77
C ILE A 347 -8.67 7.53 15.75
N SER A 348 -9.71 7.00 15.15
CA SER A 348 -9.83 5.59 14.81
C SER A 348 -10.22 5.49 13.33
N LEU A 349 -9.60 4.60 12.61
CA LEU A 349 -9.93 4.32 11.22
C LEU A 349 -10.72 3.02 11.14
N GLU A 350 -11.56 2.93 10.12
CA GLU A 350 -12.24 1.71 9.75
C GLU A 350 -12.19 1.53 8.23
N PRO A 351 -12.11 0.31 7.74
CA PRO A 351 -12.16 0.06 6.30
C PRO A 351 -13.56 0.38 5.76
N ILE A 352 -13.63 0.99 4.58
CA ILE A 352 -14.88 1.21 3.84
C ILE A 352 -15.41 -0.14 3.36
N ASN A 353 -14.52 -0.98 2.83
CA ASN A 353 -14.78 -2.38 2.50
C ASN A 353 -13.92 -3.28 3.40
N ALA A 354 -14.56 -4.01 4.32
CA ALA A 354 -13.90 -4.87 5.29
C ALA A 354 -13.19 -6.10 4.68
N ARG A 355 -13.47 -6.44 3.41
CA ARG A 355 -12.81 -7.55 2.71
C ARG A 355 -11.49 -7.12 2.05
N PHE A 356 -11.24 -5.83 1.98
CA PHE A 356 -10.04 -5.30 1.36
C PHE A 356 -8.88 -5.33 2.36
N PRO A 357 -7.69 -5.84 1.99
CA PRO A 357 -6.55 -5.91 2.90
C PRO A 357 -6.07 -4.51 3.31
N ASP A 358 -5.36 -4.42 4.44
CA ASP A 358 -4.74 -3.19 4.96
C ASP A 358 -3.30 -3.40 5.47
N ASP A 359 -2.70 -4.54 5.15
CA ASP A 359 -1.36 -4.92 5.63
C ASP A 359 -0.28 -3.89 5.24
N ARG A 360 -0.33 -3.37 3.99
CA ARG A 360 0.65 -2.36 3.52
C ARG A 360 0.41 -1.03 4.20
N PHE A 361 -0.85 -0.65 4.38
CA PHE A 361 -1.20 0.60 5.08
C PHE A 361 -0.75 0.54 6.54
N SER A 362 -0.97 -0.56 7.23
CA SER A 362 -0.50 -0.79 8.61
C SER A 362 1.02 -0.66 8.70
N SER A 363 1.76 -1.34 7.82
CA SER A 363 3.22 -1.24 7.75
C SER A 363 3.70 0.20 7.45
N LEU A 364 3.01 0.96 6.58
CA LEU A 364 3.32 2.38 6.32
C LEU A 364 3.17 3.22 7.59
N CYS A 365 2.07 3.04 8.31
CA CYS A 365 1.80 3.78 9.54
C CYS A 365 2.88 3.52 10.60
N LEU A 366 3.30 2.27 10.77
CA LEU A 366 4.40 1.88 11.66
C LEU A 366 5.72 2.55 11.28
N GLY A 367 6.10 2.48 10.00
CA GLY A 367 7.34 3.05 9.52
C GLY A 367 7.42 4.56 9.70
N LEU A 368 6.36 5.28 9.33
CA LEU A 368 6.30 6.74 9.49
C LEU A 368 6.27 7.17 10.96
N TYR A 369 5.64 6.39 11.84
CA TYR A 369 5.71 6.59 13.27
C TYR A 369 7.13 6.48 13.81
N ARG A 370 7.85 5.41 13.41
CA ARG A 370 9.24 5.22 13.82
C ARG A 370 10.16 6.34 13.33
N ILE A 371 9.98 6.80 12.10
CA ILE A 371 10.73 7.92 11.52
C ILE A 371 10.49 9.21 12.32
N LYS A 372 9.27 9.48 12.79
CA LYS A 372 8.97 10.61 13.69
C LYS A 372 9.77 10.51 14.99
N GLN A 373 9.79 9.33 15.62
CA GLN A 373 10.55 9.13 16.86
C GLN A 373 12.05 9.36 16.65
N LEU A 374 12.62 8.89 15.53
CA LEU A 374 14.01 9.15 15.17
C LEU A 374 14.28 10.66 14.99
N GLU A 375 13.37 11.39 14.34
CA GLU A 375 13.43 12.84 14.17
C GLU A 375 13.48 13.57 15.53
N GLU A 376 12.61 13.16 16.46
CA GLU A 376 12.57 13.72 17.82
C GLU A 376 13.86 13.44 18.59
N GLN A 377 14.41 12.22 18.49
CA GLN A 377 15.67 11.83 19.12
C GLN A 377 16.84 12.67 18.57
N MET A 378 16.89 12.85 17.24
CA MET A 378 17.93 13.69 16.61
C MET A 378 17.83 15.15 17.07
N THR A 379 16.61 15.68 17.19
CA THR A 379 16.38 17.05 17.66
C THR A 379 16.80 17.22 19.13
N LYS A 380 16.49 16.25 19.99
CA LYS A 380 16.91 16.26 21.41
C LYS A 380 18.43 16.22 21.54
N ARG A 381 19.12 15.35 20.77
CA ARG A 381 20.59 15.28 20.76
C ARG A 381 21.26 16.59 20.32
N ARG A 382 20.69 17.26 19.31
CA ARG A 382 21.19 18.57 18.84
C ARG A 382 21.03 19.65 19.89
N ARG A 383 19.89 19.70 20.58
CA ARG A 383 19.65 20.67 21.67
C ARG A 383 20.64 20.46 22.82
N ARG A 384 20.89 19.21 23.24
CA ARG A 384 21.88 18.88 24.26
C ARG A 384 23.29 19.32 23.85
N GLY A 385 23.76 18.96 22.66
CA GLY A 385 25.08 19.37 22.19
C GLY A 385 25.24 20.89 22.01
N LYS A 386 24.14 21.63 21.74
CA LYS A 386 24.17 23.10 21.71
C LYS A 386 24.29 23.68 23.12
N VAL A 387 23.58 23.14 24.10
CA VAL A 387 23.62 23.54 25.49
C VAL A 387 25.00 23.25 26.10
N GLU A 388 25.57 22.06 25.85
CA GLU A 388 26.91 21.68 26.30
C GLU A 388 28.00 22.62 25.74
N ARG A 389 27.92 22.98 24.45
CA ARG A 389 28.83 23.97 23.86
C ARG A 389 28.65 25.37 24.45
N MET A 390 27.40 25.81 24.74
CA MET A 390 27.17 27.09 25.43
C MET A 390 27.75 27.07 26.83
N LEU A 391 27.57 25.99 27.59
CA LEU A 391 28.12 25.86 28.94
C LEU A 391 29.65 25.86 28.92
N THR A 392 30.29 25.20 27.96
CA THR A 392 31.74 25.21 27.78
C THR A 392 32.25 26.60 27.41
N PHE A 393 31.49 27.39 26.66
CA PHE A 393 31.85 28.80 26.37
C PHE A 393 31.71 29.72 27.59
N TYR A 394 30.75 29.48 28.46
CA TYR A 394 30.53 30.30 29.66
C TYR A 394 31.43 29.90 30.84
N THR A 395 31.92 28.65 30.90
CA THR A 395 32.75 28.17 32.03
C THR A 395 34.25 28.30 31.78
N GLY A 396 34.67 28.80 30.61
CA GLY A 396 36.10 29.17 30.35
C GLY A 396 37.09 28.04 30.53
N ARG A 397 36.68 26.78 30.28
CA ARG A 397 37.55 25.61 30.29
C ARG A 397 37.43 24.78 29.04
#